data_a6a9521a7f195f9282fd8415458818c9
#
_entry.id   a6a9521a7f195f9282fd8415458818c9
#
_cell.length_a   1.000
_cell.length_b   1.000
_cell.length_c   1.000
_cell.angle_alpha   90.00
_cell.angle_beta   90.00
_cell.angle_gamma   90.00
#
_symmetry.space_group_name_H-M   'P 1'
#
loop_
_entity.id
_entity.type
_entity.pdbx_description
1 polymer ?
#
loop_
_entity_poly.entity_id
_entity_poly.type
_entity_poly.pdbx_seq_one_letter_code
_entity_poly.pdbx_strand_id
1 'polypeptide(L)'
;MFSVIFPGQGSQFIGMGKEFYDKYDLVKNLFKEADETLKFPLSKVIFDGTKEELDLTANTQPAIFLISYSIYSIIKQEFNIDLNKAKYFAGHSLGEYSAISCVGYLDFAETIKILRKRGEAMQRAVPEGEGGMLAVLGSDIKDIEKVLDDNQNNFTAE
;
A
#
# COMPACT_ATOMS: atom_id res chain seq x y z
N MET A 1 -20.27 -7.06 -15.38
CA MET A 1 -18.93 -7.63 -15.16
C MET A 1 -18.04 -6.53 -14.62
N PHE A 2 -17.30 -6.75 -13.54
CA PHE A 2 -16.39 -5.77 -12.93
C PHE A 2 -15.08 -6.45 -12.47
N SER A 3 -14.08 -5.67 -12.15
CA SER A 3 -12.82 -6.10 -11.54
C SER A 3 -12.54 -5.28 -10.30
N VAL A 4 -11.82 -5.85 -9.34
CA VAL A 4 -11.37 -5.15 -8.14
C VAL A 4 -9.88 -4.86 -8.30
N ILE A 5 -9.51 -3.60 -8.15
CA ILE A 5 -8.13 -3.14 -8.34
C ILE A 5 -7.68 -2.41 -7.07
N PHE A 6 -6.47 -2.74 -6.61
CA PHE A 6 -5.88 -2.19 -5.40
C PHE A 6 -4.70 -1.27 -5.73
N PRO A 7 -4.61 -0.09 -5.08
CA PRO A 7 -3.55 0.87 -5.33
C PRO A 7 -2.19 0.39 -4.79
N GLY A 8 -1.14 1.01 -5.27
CA GLY A 8 0.22 0.90 -4.77
C GLY A 8 0.68 2.11 -3.99
N GLN A 9 1.98 2.14 -3.67
CA GLN A 9 2.65 3.26 -3.01
C GLN A 9 2.48 4.54 -3.84
N GLY A 10 2.26 5.68 -3.15
CA GLY A 10 1.93 6.97 -3.74
C GLY A 10 0.46 7.38 -3.55
N SER A 11 -0.39 6.46 -3.09
CA SER A 11 -1.81 6.72 -2.80
C SER A 11 -2.09 7.10 -1.34
N GLN A 12 -1.07 7.07 -0.46
CA GLN A 12 -1.20 7.38 0.96
C GLN A 12 -1.31 8.89 1.21
N PHE A 13 -2.05 9.26 2.25
CA PHE A 13 -2.10 10.60 2.80
C PHE A 13 -2.50 10.56 4.28
N ILE A 14 -2.08 11.56 5.04
CA ILE A 14 -2.42 11.66 6.47
C ILE A 14 -3.95 11.77 6.64
N GLY A 15 -4.49 10.97 7.54
CA GLY A 15 -5.94 10.91 7.81
C GLY A 15 -6.71 9.97 6.87
N MET A 16 -6.05 9.28 5.92
CA MET A 16 -6.74 8.33 5.04
C MET A 16 -7.50 7.28 5.85
N GLY A 17 -8.74 7.00 5.44
CA GLY A 17 -9.59 6.02 6.10
C GLY A 17 -10.26 6.49 7.39
N LYS A 18 -10.01 7.73 7.87
CA LYS A 18 -10.58 8.26 9.12
C LYS A 18 -12.10 8.23 9.14
N GLU A 19 -12.75 8.59 8.04
CA GLU A 19 -14.21 8.56 7.92
C GLU A 19 -14.77 7.14 8.09
N PHE A 20 -14.09 6.14 7.55
CA PHE A 20 -14.48 4.74 7.72
C PHE A 20 -14.22 4.26 9.15
N TYR A 21 -13.08 4.63 9.72
CA TYR A 21 -12.74 4.32 11.11
C TYR A 21 -13.78 4.88 12.09
N ASP A 22 -14.20 6.13 11.92
CA ASP A 22 -15.17 6.75 12.82
C ASP A 22 -16.56 6.11 12.69
N LYS A 23 -16.93 5.67 11.49
CA LYS A 23 -18.28 5.19 11.17
C LYS A 23 -18.48 3.68 11.41
N TYR A 24 -17.46 2.84 11.18
CA TYR A 24 -17.60 1.39 11.17
C TYR A 24 -16.74 0.72 12.24
N ASP A 25 -17.37 0.00 13.18
CA ASP A 25 -16.65 -0.74 14.22
C ASP A 25 -15.76 -1.86 13.63
N LEU A 26 -16.16 -2.44 12.50
CA LEU A 26 -15.30 -3.35 11.74
C LEU A 26 -13.94 -2.73 11.43
N VAL A 27 -13.90 -1.46 11.00
CA VAL A 27 -12.65 -0.78 10.66
C VAL A 27 -11.83 -0.48 11.90
N LYS A 28 -12.47 -0.06 13.00
CA LYS A 28 -11.78 0.13 14.28
C LYS A 28 -11.08 -1.15 14.76
N ASN A 29 -11.76 -2.29 14.58
CA ASN A 29 -11.19 -3.58 14.95
C ASN A 29 -9.99 -3.96 14.06
N LEU A 30 -10.06 -3.72 12.75
CA LEU A 30 -8.95 -3.94 11.82
C LEU A 30 -7.73 -3.06 12.15
N PHE A 31 -7.95 -1.79 12.48
CA PHE A 31 -6.87 -0.89 12.90
C PHE A 31 -6.23 -1.34 14.20
N LYS A 32 -7.03 -1.74 15.19
CA LYS A 32 -6.54 -2.31 16.44
C LYS A 32 -5.73 -3.59 16.21
N GLU A 33 -6.26 -4.51 15.41
CA GLU A 33 -5.58 -5.74 15.05
C GLU A 33 -4.25 -5.47 14.32
N ALA A 34 -4.21 -4.48 13.45
CA ALA A 34 -3.00 -4.06 12.75
C ALA A 34 -1.92 -3.60 13.74
N ASP A 35 -2.26 -2.71 14.67
CA ASP A 35 -1.33 -2.19 15.67
C ASP A 35 -0.81 -3.31 16.60
N GLU A 36 -1.71 -4.18 17.08
CA GLU A 36 -1.36 -5.33 17.93
C GLU A 36 -0.46 -6.32 17.17
N THR A 37 -0.78 -6.62 15.93
CA THR A 37 -0.04 -7.56 15.07
C THR A 37 1.37 -7.08 14.76
N LEU A 38 1.51 -5.80 14.44
CA LEU A 38 2.80 -5.17 14.15
C LEU A 38 3.58 -4.79 15.40
N LYS A 39 2.93 -4.76 16.57
CA LYS A 39 3.47 -4.16 17.81
C LYS A 39 4.01 -2.75 17.55
N PHE A 40 3.30 -2.02 16.71
CA PHE A 40 3.66 -0.70 16.22
C PHE A 40 2.39 0.12 16.02
N PRO A 41 2.32 1.38 16.45
CA PRO A 41 1.11 2.21 16.37
C PRO A 41 0.89 2.75 14.95
N LEU A 42 0.63 1.86 13.98
CA LEU A 42 0.41 2.22 12.59
C LEU A 42 -0.79 3.16 12.44
N SER A 43 -1.84 2.95 13.23
CA SER A 43 -3.02 3.81 13.28
C SER A 43 -2.64 5.28 13.59
N LYS A 44 -1.76 5.48 14.56
CA LYS A 44 -1.27 6.82 14.92
C LYS A 44 -0.47 7.46 13.79
N VAL A 45 0.37 6.69 13.11
CA VAL A 45 1.13 7.19 11.94
C VAL A 45 0.18 7.61 10.82
N ILE A 46 -0.90 6.84 10.58
CA ILE A 46 -1.89 7.15 9.53
C ILE A 46 -2.68 8.42 9.88
N PHE A 47 -3.13 8.58 11.12
CA PHE A 47 -4.06 9.66 11.48
C PHE A 47 -3.36 10.95 11.93
N ASP A 48 -2.28 10.82 12.71
CA ASP A 48 -1.66 11.93 13.42
C ASP A 48 -0.15 12.06 13.16
N GLY A 49 0.42 11.18 12.34
CA GLY A 49 1.84 11.19 11.98
C GLY A 49 2.18 12.31 10.99
N THR A 50 3.47 12.45 10.70
CA THR A 50 3.92 13.36 9.65
C THR A 50 3.86 12.66 8.27
N LYS A 51 3.88 13.48 7.22
CA LYS A 51 3.93 12.94 5.85
C LYS A 51 5.19 12.09 5.65
N GLU A 52 6.32 12.53 6.17
CA GLU A 52 7.61 11.85 6.11
C GLU A 52 7.55 10.49 6.80
N GLU A 53 6.95 10.41 7.99
CA GLU A 53 6.75 9.14 8.69
C GLU A 53 5.87 8.16 7.89
N LEU A 54 4.77 8.66 7.31
CA LEU A 54 3.87 7.83 6.51
C LEU A 54 4.50 7.40 5.18
N ASP A 55 5.35 8.23 4.59
CA ASP A 55 6.03 7.98 3.32
C ASP A 55 7.21 6.99 3.45
N LEU A 56 7.68 6.70 4.65
CA LEU A 56 8.62 5.60 4.86
C LEU A 56 8.01 4.29 4.32
N THR A 57 8.68 3.65 3.39
CA THR A 57 8.17 2.45 2.69
C THR A 57 7.71 1.35 3.67
N ALA A 58 8.39 1.22 4.81
CA ALA A 58 8.02 0.32 5.88
C ALA A 58 6.66 0.63 6.52
N ASN A 59 6.24 1.90 6.53
CA ASN A 59 4.95 2.35 7.05
C ASN A 59 3.89 2.42 5.93
N THR A 60 4.27 2.94 4.76
CA THR A 60 3.37 3.12 3.62
C THR A 60 2.69 1.82 3.20
N GLN A 61 3.46 0.73 3.07
CA GLN A 61 2.93 -0.52 2.53
C GLN A 61 1.83 -1.12 3.43
N PRO A 62 2.06 -1.35 4.73
CA PRO A 62 1.01 -1.86 5.60
C PRO A 62 -0.15 -0.87 5.78
N ALA A 63 0.10 0.46 5.70
CA ALA A 63 -0.94 1.47 5.81
C ALA A 63 -1.93 1.42 4.63
N ILE A 64 -1.44 1.39 3.39
CA ILE A 64 -2.30 1.29 2.19
C ILE A 64 -3.05 -0.05 2.19
N PHE A 65 -2.41 -1.14 2.59
CA PHE A 65 -3.08 -2.45 2.73
C PHE A 65 -4.22 -2.38 3.73
N LEU A 66 -3.99 -1.84 4.94
CA LEU A 66 -5.01 -1.70 5.98
C LEU A 66 -6.25 -0.95 5.47
N ILE A 67 -6.06 0.17 4.78
CA ILE A 67 -7.17 0.94 4.20
C ILE A 67 -7.87 0.15 3.10
N SER A 68 -7.12 -0.47 2.19
CA SER A 68 -7.66 -1.25 1.08
C SER A 68 -8.52 -2.42 1.58
N TYR A 69 -8.01 -3.15 2.58
CA TYR A 69 -8.72 -4.28 3.19
C TYR A 69 -9.95 -3.80 3.98
N SER A 70 -9.86 -2.67 4.66
CA SER A 70 -10.99 -2.04 5.37
C SER A 70 -12.12 -1.69 4.41
N ILE A 71 -11.82 -1.00 3.30
CA ILE A 71 -12.82 -0.63 2.29
C ILE A 71 -13.44 -1.88 1.67
N TYR A 72 -12.62 -2.87 1.30
CA TYR A 72 -13.12 -4.15 0.78
C TYR A 72 -14.09 -4.82 1.75
N SER A 73 -13.74 -4.86 3.03
CA SER A 73 -14.55 -5.49 4.09
C SER A 73 -15.86 -4.74 4.30
N ILE A 74 -15.87 -3.40 4.27
CA ILE A 74 -17.08 -2.59 4.33
C ILE A 74 -18.00 -2.91 3.15
N ILE A 75 -17.47 -2.91 1.92
CA ILE A 75 -18.27 -3.18 0.72
C ILE A 75 -18.95 -4.55 0.83
N LYS A 76 -18.21 -5.55 1.28
CA LYS A 76 -18.70 -6.92 1.43
C LYS A 76 -19.76 -7.06 2.53
N GLN A 77 -19.56 -6.42 3.69
CA GLN A 77 -20.40 -6.64 4.87
C GLN A 77 -21.56 -5.66 4.99
N GLU A 78 -21.31 -4.37 4.69
CA GLU A 78 -22.29 -3.31 4.91
C GLU A 78 -23.15 -3.03 3.68
N PHE A 79 -22.60 -3.21 2.48
CA PHE A 79 -23.33 -2.94 1.24
C PHE A 79 -23.88 -4.19 0.55
N ASN A 80 -23.63 -5.37 1.12
CA ASN A 80 -24.08 -6.66 0.57
C ASN A 80 -23.74 -6.85 -0.92
N ILE A 81 -22.60 -6.30 -1.34
CA ILE A 81 -22.08 -6.47 -2.69
C ILE A 81 -21.22 -7.74 -2.71
N ASP A 82 -21.63 -8.71 -3.53
CA ASP A 82 -20.86 -9.93 -3.72
C ASP A 82 -19.63 -9.66 -4.60
N LEU A 83 -18.53 -9.30 -3.95
CA LEU A 83 -17.27 -9.03 -4.63
C LEU A 83 -16.65 -10.29 -5.27
N ASN A 84 -17.09 -11.51 -4.89
CA ASN A 84 -16.63 -12.75 -5.51
C ASN A 84 -17.11 -12.87 -6.98
N LYS A 85 -18.08 -12.07 -7.39
CA LYS A 85 -18.51 -11.95 -8.80
C LYS A 85 -17.57 -11.12 -9.67
N ALA A 86 -16.52 -10.52 -9.08
CA ALA A 86 -15.49 -9.86 -9.85
C ALA A 86 -14.75 -10.88 -10.74
N LYS A 87 -14.51 -10.50 -11.99
CA LYS A 87 -13.79 -11.35 -12.93
C LYS A 87 -12.31 -11.45 -12.60
N TYR A 88 -11.74 -10.35 -12.12
CA TYR A 88 -10.33 -10.24 -11.75
C TYR A 88 -10.16 -9.45 -10.47
N PHE A 89 -9.14 -9.85 -9.72
CA PHE A 89 -8.55 -9.07 -8.64
C PHE A 89 -7.12 -8.76 -9.06
N ALA A 90 -6.74 -7.51 -9.02
CA ALA A 90 -5.41 -7.06 -9.40
C ALA A 90 -4.93 -5.96 -8.47
N GLY A 91 -3.62 -5.77 -8.39
CA GLY A 91 -3.03 -4.71 -7.58
C GLY A 91 -1.67 -4.29 -8.10
N HIS A 92 -1.33 -3.04 -7.88
CA HIS A 92 -0.03 -2.50 -8.22
C HIS A 92 0.94 -2.69 -7.04
N SER A 93 2.06 -3.41 -7.25
CA SER A 93 3.10 -3.63 -6.23
C SER A 93 2.53 -4.22 -4.93
N LEU A 94 2.49 -3.47 -3.82
CA LEU A 94 1.86 -3.91 -2.57
C LEU A 94 0.36 -4.24 -2.72
N GLY A 95 -0.30 -3.62 -3.69
CA GLY A 95 -1.71 -3.89 -4.01
C GLY A 95 -1.98 -5.33 -4.45
N GLU A 96 -0.99 -6.04 -4.99
CA GLU A 96 -1.09 -7.46 -5.29
C GLU A 96 -1.32 -8.29 -4.01
N TYR A 97 -0.62 -7.96 -2.92
CA TYR A 97 -0.87 -8.57 -1.61
C TYR A 97 -2.27 -8.27 -1.09
N SER A 98 -2.75 -7.04 -1.31
CA SER A 98 -4.12 -6.67 -0.97
C SER A 98 -5.13 -7.52 -1.75
N ALA A 99 -4.91 -7.72 -3.05
CA ALA A 99 -5.75 -8.57 -3.90
C ALA A 99 -5.77 -10.01 -3.39
N ILE A 100 -4.60 -10.61 -3.12
CA ILE A 100 -4.45 -11.99 -2.64
C ILE A 100 -5.12 -12.17 -1.27
N SER A 101 -4.97 -11.22 -0.37
CA SER A 101 -5.58 -11.26 0.96
C SER A 101 -7.11 -11.10 0.89
N CYS A 102 -7.61 -10.17 0.08
CA CYS A 102 -9.04 -9.94 -0.07
C CYS A 102 -9.81 -11.13 -0.67
N VAL A 103 -9.16 -11.93 -1.52
CA VAL A 103 -9.75 -13.18 -2.04
C VAL A 103 -9.56 -14.38 -1.08
N GLY A 104 -8.85 -14.21 0.05
CA GLY A 104 -8.75 -15.19 1.12
C GLY A 104 -7.58 -16.19 1.01
N TYR A 105 -6.58 -15.93 0.15
CA TYR A 105 -5.38 -16.78 0.08
C TYR A 105 -4.34 -16.46 1.17
N LEU A 106 -4.37 -15.25 1.70
CA LEU A 106 -3.56 -14.82 2.85
C LEU A 106 -4.49 -14.16 3.87
N ASP A 107 -4.29 -14.45 5.15
CA ASP A 107 -5.02 -13.75 6.18
C ASP A 107 -4.51 -12.31 6.39
N PHE A 108 -5.31 -11.49 7.06
CA PHE A 108 -5.01 -10.09 7.31
C PHE A 108 -3.72 -9.90 8.12
N ALA A 109 -3.59 -10.66 9.23
CA ALA A 109 -2.47 -10.53 10.16
C ALA A 109 -1.14 -10.99 9.52
N GLU A 110 -1.17 -12.02 8.69
CA GLU A 110 0.01 -12.47 7.93
C GLU A 110 0.39 -11.44 6.87
N THR A 111 -0.59 -10.95 6.11
CA THR A 111 -0.35 -10.00 5.02
C THR A 111 0.27 -8.70 5.53
N ILE A 112 -0.25 -8.15 6.63
CA ILE A 112 0.28 -6.89 7.17
C ILE A 112 1.71 -7.04 7.69
N LYS A 113 2.07 -8.20 8.28
CA LYS A 113 3.45 -8.53 8.68
C LYS A 113 4.38 -8.66 7.47
N ILE A 114 3.92 -9.34 6.42
CA ILE A 114 4.71 -9.50 5.17
C ILE A 114 4.99 -8.12 4.58
N LEU A 115 3.97 -7.26 4.47
CA LEU A 115 4.13 -5.92 3.91
C LEU A 115 5.04 -5.02 4.74
N ARG A 116 4.98 -5.13 6.08
CA ARG A 116 5.93 -4.44 6.96
C ARG A 116 7.37 -4.89 6.68
N LYS A 117 7.62 -6.19 6.66
CA LYS A 117 8.95 -6.77 6.37
C LYS A 117 9.43 -6.41 4.96
N ARG A 118 8.53 -6.45 3.97
CA ARG A 118 8.84 -6.05 2.59
C ARG A 118 9.27 -4.60 2.53
N GLY A 119 8.52 -3.70 3.17
CA GLY A 119 8.86 -2.28 3.24
C GLY A 119 10.21 -2.03 3.93
N GLU A 120 10.47 -2.71 5.04
CA GLU A 120 11.77 -2.65 5.74
C GLU A 120 12.93 -3.18 4.88
N ALA A 121 12.71 -4.25 4.12
CA ALA A 121 13.73 -4.78 3.22
C ALA A 121 14.05 -3.83 2.07
N MET A 122 13.01 -3.24 1.48
CA MET A 122 13.18 -2.23 0.42
C MET A 122 13.90 -0.97 0.94
N GLN A 123 13.55 -0.51 2.14
CA GLN A 123 14.21 0.64 2.77
C GLN A 123 15.70 0.38 3.07
N ARG A 124 16.07 -0.87 3.44
CA ARG A 124 17.47 -1.26 3.63
C ARG A 124 18.25 -1.43 2.33
N ALA A 125 17.57 -1.84 1.26
CA ALA A 125 18.22 -2.03 -0.04
C ALA A 125 18.68 -0.69 -0.65
N VAL A 126 17.90 0.37 -0.41
CA VAL A 126 18.23 1.74 -0.82
C VAL A 126 17.99 2.65 0.39
N PRO A 127 19.04 3.01 1.15
CA PRO A 127 18.92 3.92 2.28
C PRO A 127 18.32 5.27 1.89
N GLU A 128 17.66 5.91 2.84
CA GLU A 128 17.08 7.23 2.63
C GLU A 128 18.13 8.26 2.23
N GLY A 129 17.88 8.97 1.13
CA GLY A 129 18.81 9.98 0.59
C GLY A 129 19.89 9.43 -0.35
N GLU A 130 20.03 8.10 -0.49
CA GLU A 130 21.03 7.49 -1.39
C GLU A 130 20.44 7.11 -2.75
N GLY A 131 19.12 7.08 -2.88
CA GLY A 131 18.46 6.77 -4.13
C GLY A 131 17.00 7.16 -4.14
N GLY A 132 16.34 6.94 -5.27
CA GLY A 132 14.93 7.26 -5.46
C GLY A 132 14.32 6.44 -6.58
N MET A 133 13.01 6.47 -6.65
CA MET A 133 12.24 5.88 -7.73
C MET A 133 11.38 6.95 -8.38
N LEU A 134 11.48 7.06 -9.70
CA LEU A 134 10.69 7.98 -10.49
C LEU A 134 9.81 7.21 -11.47
N ALA A 135 8.51 7.41 -11.38
CA ALA A 135 7.57 6.90 -12.38
C ALA A 135 7.42 7.92 -13.51
N VAL A 136 7.88 7.55 -14.69
CA VAL A 136 7.75 8.39 -15.89
C VAL A 136 6.46 8.01 -16.61
N LEU A 137 5.60 9.00 -16.88
CA LEU A 137 4.33 8.81 -17.56
C LEU A 137 4.30 9.56 -18.90
N GLY A 138 3.84 8.86 -19.94
CA GLY A 138 3.57 9.48 -21.25
C GLY A 138 4.79 9.79 -22.11
N SER A 139 6.00 9.37 -21.71
CA SER A 139 7.22 9.51 -22.53
C SER A 139 7.52 8.21 -23.26
N ASP A 140 8.17 8.34 -24.42
CA ASP A 140 8.69 7.18 -25.15
C ASP A 140 9.89 6.61 -24.40
N ILE A 141 10.03 5.29 -24.38
CA ILE A 141 11.14 4.62 -23.69
C ILE A 141 12.50 5.08 -24.19
N LYS A 142 12.62 5.36 -25.50
CA LYS A 142 13.84 5.86 -26.13
C LYS A 142 14.30 7.23 -25.58
N ASP A 143 13.34 8.08 -25.18
CA ASP A 143 13.68 9.37 -24.59
C ASP A 143 14.22 9.18 -23.17
N ILE A 144 13.69 8.20 -22.45
CA ILE A 144 14.16 7.83 -21.12
C ILE A 144 15.57 7.23 -21.21
N GLU A 145 15.79 6.26 -22.10
CA GLU A 145 17.10 5.64 -22.34
C GLU A 145 18.15 6.70 -22.68
N LYS A 146 17.82 7.67 -23.53
CA LYS A 146 18.72 8.75 -23.86
C LYS A 146 19.10 9.61 -22.64
N VAL A 147 18.14 9.94 -21.79
CA VAL A 147 18.41 10.69 -20.54
C VAL A 147 19.32 9.88 -19.61
N LEU A 148 19.10 8.58 -19.51
CA LEU A 148 19.95 7.69 -18.71
C LEU A 148 21.37 7.63 -19.26
N ASP A 149 21.52 7.46 -20.58
CA ASP A 149 22.82 7.42 -21.26
C ASP A 149 23.60 8.74 -21.10
N ASP A 150 22.93 9.87 -21.26
CA ASP A 150 23.53 11.21 -21.12
C ASP A 150 23.98 11.50 -19.67
N ASN A 151 23.48 10.74 -18.69
CA ASN A 151 23.76 10.94 -17.27
C ASN A 151 24.41 9.75 -16.55
N GLN A 152 24.94 8.78 -17.27
CA GLN A 152 25.56 7.54 -16.71
C GLN A 152 26.64 7.81 -15.63
N ASN A 153 27.32 8.95 -15.69
CA ASN A 153 28.35 9.33 -14.74
C ASN A 153 27.78 9.94 -13.44
N ASN A 154 26.50 10.28 -13.41
CA ASN A 154 25.87 10.99 -12.29
C ASN A 154 25.04 10.07 -11.39
N PHE A 155 24.54 8.96 -11.95
CA PHE A 155 23.75 7.97 -11.19
C PHE A 155 23.78 6.62 -11.93
N THR A 156 23.48 5.56 -11.17
CA THR A 156 23.23 4.24 -11.73
C THR A 156 21.71 4.00 -11.72
N ALA A 157 21.14 3.64 -12.87
CA ALA A 157 19.73 3.27 -12.99
C ALA A 157 19.60 1.81 -13.43
N GLU A 158 18.60 1.11 -12.85
CA GLU A 158 18.22 -0.27 -13.19
C GLU A 158 16.76 -0.32 -13.64
#